data_1433c4aa52bb93cc53b44f0f64d60da3
#
_entry.id   1433c4aa52bb93cc53b44f0f64d60da3
#
_cell.length_a   1.000
_cell.length_b   1.000
_cell.length_c   1.000
_cell.angle_alpha   90.00
_cell.angle_beta   90.00
_cell.angle_gamma   90.00
#
_symmetry.space_group_name_H-M   'P 1'
#
loop_
_entity.id
_entity.type
_entity.pdbx_description
1 polymer ?
#
loop_
_entity_poly.entity_id
_entity_poly.type
_entity_poly.pdbx_seq_one_letter_code
_entity_poly.pdbx_strand_id
1 'polypeptide(L)'
;MGLVELPITLTTAGAAAIINVWLAMRVGAVRRAAGVSIGDGGDAGLIARMRAQANFVEYAPFILILIGLIELAQGPSTWLWLAAAAFLLARIVHPLGMDGVRYCRMVGTLVTMLLMLGLAIYAVLLPFGLGHARPSSAPIELAPSQG
;
A
#
# COMPACT_ATOMS: atom_id res chain seq x y z
N MET A 1 13.67 15.83 18.91
CA MET A 1 12.76 15.51 17.82
C MET A 1 12.74 13.99 17.74
N GLY A 2 11.65 13.33 18.17
CA GLY A 2 11.56 11.87 18.18
C GLY A 2 11.67 11.31 16.74
N LEU A 3 12.41 10.23 16.58
CA LEU A 3 12.48 9.53 15.28
C LEU A 3 11.09 8.95 14.97
N VAL A 4 10.67 9.06 13.72
CA VAL A 4 9.43 8.41 13.25
C VAL A 4 9.67 6.90 13.20
N GLU A 5 8.96 6.15 14.02
CA GLU A 5 9.16 4.69 14.15
C GLU A 5 8.71 3.90 12.90
N LEU A 6 7.75 4.42 12.12
CA LEU A 6 7.19 3.79 10.93
C LEU A 6 7.25 4.72 9.70
N PRO A 7 8.45 5.15 9.25
CA PRO A 7 8.58 6.12 8.17
C PRO A 7 8.03 5.60 6.82
N ILE A 8 8.20 4.31 6.52
CA ILE A 8 7.72 3.71 5.26
C ILE A 8 6.19 3.67 5.26
N THR A 9 5.61 3.16 6.34
CA THR A 9 4.16 3.06 6.47
C THR A 9 3.49 4.42 6.42
N LEU A 10 4.01 5.39 7.17
CA LEU A 10 3.45 6.74 7.21
C LEU A 10 3.50 7.42 5.83
N THR A 11 4.65 7.34 5.16
CA THR A 11 4.82 7.91 3.82
C THR A 11 3.90 7.23 2.80
N THR A 12 3.83 5.89 2.84
CA THR A 12 3.01 5.10 1.92
C THR A 12 1.53 5.35 2.14
N ALA A 13 1.08 5.42 3.40
CA ALA A 13 -0.31 5.71 3.75
C ALA A 13 -0.72 7.12 3.31
N GLY A 14 0.14 8.12 3.53
CA GLY A 14 -0.11 9.48 3.06
C GLY A 14 -0.23 9.56 1.53
N ALA A 15 0.71 8.94 0.81
CA ALA A 15 0.66 8.89 -0.65
C ALA A 15 -0.57 8.11 -1.17
N ALA A 16 -0.93 6.99 -0.54
CA ALA A 16 -2.11 6.22 -0.86
C ALA A 16 -3.40 7.03 -0.64
N ALA A 17 -3.48 7.80 0.42
CA ALA A 17 -4.61 8.69 0.68
C ALA A 17 -4.76 9.76 -0.43
N ILE A 18 -3.65 10.37 -0.87
CA ILE A 18 -3.64 11.33 -1.98
C ILE A 18 -4.14 10.67 -3.28
N ILE A 19 -3.66 9.47 -3.59
CA ILE A 19 -4.12 8.70 -4.76
C ILE A 19 -5.63 8.41 -4.66
N ASN A 20 -6.14 8.03 -3.49
CA ASN A 20 -7.57 7.79 -3.30
C ASN A 20 -8.42 9.04 -3.53
N VAL A 21 -7.97 10.20 -3.02
CA VAL A 21 -8.63 11.49 -3.28
C VAL A 21 -8.64 11.80 -4.78
N TRP A 22 -7.51 11.62 -5.46
CA TRP A 22 -7.43 11.79 -6.90
C TRP A 22 -8.41 10.88 -7.65
N LEU A 23 -8.51 9.59 -7.29
CA LEU A 23 -9.48 8.66 -7.88
C LEU A 23 -10.92 9.10 -7.63
N ALA A 24 -11.25 9.52 -6.41
CA ALA A 24 -12.56 10.03 -6.07
C ALA A 24 -12.94 11.28 -6.89
N MET A 25 -11.99 12.20 -7.07
CA MET A 25 -12.19 13.40 -7.91
C MET A 25 -12.46 13.01 -9.37
N ARG A 26 -11.79 12.00 -9.91
CA ARG A 26 -12.03 11.48 -11.27
C ARG A 26 -13.43 10.91 -11.42
N VAL A 27 -13.92 10.14 -10.45
CA VAL A 27 -15.31 9.66 -10.42
C VAL A 27 -16.28 10.84 -10.39
N GLY A 28 -16.06 11.79 -9.47
CA GLY A 28 -16.91 12.98 -9.35
C GLY A 28 -16.96 13.84 -10.59
N ALA A 29 -15.86 13.97 -11.34
CA ALA A 29 -15.81 14.74 -12.58
C ALA A 29 -16.71 14.11 -13.67
N VAL A 30 -16.59 12.79 -13.90
CA VAL A 30 -17.42 12.10 -14.89
C VAL A 30 -18.89 12.07 -14.46
N ARG A 31 -19.15 11.83 -13.18
CA ARG A 31 -20.50 11.86 -12.61
C ARG A 31 -21.23 13.18 -12.88
N ARG A 32 -20.54 14.30 -12.67
CA ARG A 32 -21.09 15.65 -12.96
C ARG A 32 -21.34 15.83 -14.45
N ALA A 33 -20.40 15.41 -15.30
CA ALA A 33 -20.54 15.53 -16.75
C ALA A 33 -21.70 14.70 -17.32
N ALA A 34 -21.93 13.51 -16.74
CA ALA A 34 -23.02 12.62 -17.12
C ALA A 34 -24.38 12.97 -16.46
N GLY A 35 -24.43 13.93 -15.54
CA GLY A 35 -25.65 14.31 -14.82
C GLY A 35 -26.19 13.23 -13.87
N VAL A 36 -25.33 12.27 -13.47
CA VAL A 36 -25.74 11.11 -12.66
C VAL A 36 -25.42 11.39 -11.18
N SER A 37 -26.44 11.54 -10.34
CA SER A 37 -26.26 11.78 -8.89
C SER A 37 -25.97 10.50 -8.09
N ILE A 38 -26.64 9.40 -8.40
CA ILE A 38 -26.54 8.10 -7.70
C ILE A 38 -26.45 6.97 -8.74
N GLY A 39 -25.68 5.92 -8.40
CA GLY A 39 -25.46 4.81 -9.34
C GLY A 39 -24.46 5.16 -10.45
N ASP A 40 -24.53 4.45 -11.55
CA ASP A 40 -23.65 4.63 -12.72
C ASP A 40 -24.37 5.20 -13.95
N GLY A 41 -25.71 5.25 -13.91
CA GLY A 41 -26.55 5.74 -15.02
C GLY A 41 -26.36 4.99 -16.33
N GLY A 42 -25.70 3.82 -16.32
CA GLY A 42 -25.32 3.08 -17.54
C GLY A 42 -24.15 3.71 -18.31
N ASP A 43 -23.49 4.75 -17.75
CA ASP A 43 -22.34 5.40 -18.38
C ASP A 43 -21.08 4.55 -18.21
N ALA A 44 -20.53 4.06 -19.34
CA ALA A 44 -19.36 3.19 -19.36
C ALA A 44 -18.09 3.88 -18.77
N GLY A 45 -17.94 5.18 -18.98
CA GLY A 45 -16.83 5.97 -18.45
C GLY A 45 -16.92 6.09 -16.93
N LEU A 46 -18.12 6.34 -16.40
CA LEU A 46 -18.36 6.39 -14.96
C LEU A 46 -18.14 5.03 -14.31
N ILE A 47 -18.66 3.96 -14.91
CA ILE A 47 -18.42 2.58 -14.44
C ILE A 47 -16.92 2.29 -14.36
N ALA A 48 -16.14 2.61 -15.39
CA ALA A 48 -14.70 2.40 -15.42
C ALA A 48 -13.98 3.13 -14.27
N ARG A 49 -14.34 4.40 -14.00
CA ARG A 49 -13.75 5.20 -12.92
C ARG A 49 -14.13 4.68 -11.53
N MET A 50 -15.39 4.32 -11.34
CA MET A 50 -15.87 3.70 -10.10
C MET A 50 -15.15 2.38 -9.82
N ARG A 51 -14.99 1.51 -10.86
CA ARG A 51 -14.24 0.25 -10.72
C ARG A 51 -12.77 0.46 -10.42
N ALA A 52 -12.13 1.50 -10.99
CA ALA A 52 -10.74 1.84 -10.67
C ALA A 52 -10.57 2.23 -9.20
N GLN A 53 -11.48 3.05 -8.66
CA GLN A 53 -11.47 3.44 -7.25
C GLN A 53 -11.80 2.26 -6.33
N ALA A 54 -12.82 1.47 -6.63
CA ALA A 54 -13.17 0.27 -5.87
C ALA A 54 -11.99 -0.69 -5.75
N ASN A 55 -11.32 -0.98 -6.88
CA ASN A 55 -10.13 -1.82 -6.89
C ASN A 55 -8.99 -1.27 -6.02
N PHE A 56 -8.83 0.06 -5.95
CA PHE A 56 -7.85 0.67 -5.04
C PHE A 56 -8.20 0.40 -3.57
N VAL A 57 -9.45 0.66 -3.16
CA VAL A 57 -9.89 0.49 -1.75
C VAL A 57 -9.95 -0.97 -1.33
N GLU A 58 -10.11 -1.91 -2.26
CA GLU A 58 -10.10 -3.34 -1.98
C GLU A 58 -8.70 -3.86 -1.59
N TYR A 59 -7.63 -3.35 -2.20
CA TYR A 59 -6.27 -3.86 -1.99
C TYR A 59 -5.40 -2.99 -1.09
N ALA A 60 -5.56 -1.67 -1.14
CA ALA A 60 -4.68 -0.75 -0.42
C ALA A 60 -4.64 -0.96 1.10
N PRO A 61 -5.75 -1.20 1.81
CA PRO A 61 -5.72 -1.44 3.24
C PRO A 61 -4.88 -2.65 3.64
N PHE A 62 -5.01 -3.77 2.93
CA PHE A 62 -4.25 -4.98 3.21
C PHE A 62 -2.75 -4.76 3.04
N ILE A 63 -2.33 -4.10 1.95
CA ILE A 63 -0.92 -3.81 1.70
C ILE A 63 -0.36 -2.85 2.73
N LEU A 64 -1.10 -1.79 3.11
CA LEU A 64 -0.67 -0.84 4.12
C LEU A 64 -0.52 -1.49 5.50
N ILE A 65 -1.47 -2.35 5.89
CA ILE A 65 -1.39 -3.12 7.13
C ILE A 65 -0.16 -4.04 7.12
N LEU A 66 0.07 -4.78 6.03
CA LEU A 66 1.22 -5.67 5.92
C LEU A 66 2.54 -4.91 5.97
N ILE A 67 2.68 -3.79 5.26
CA ILE A 67 3.85 -2.92 5.33
C ILE A 67 4.07 -2.46 6.77
N GLY A 68 3.00 -1.97 7.44
CA GLY A 68 3.07 -1.47 8.81
C GLY A 68 3.50 -2.53 9.82
N LEU A 69 2.93 -3.72 9.75
CA LEU A 69 3.27 -4.82 10.65
C LEU A 69 4.69 -5.35 10.42
N ILE A 70 5.13 -5.43 9.16
CA ILE A 70 6.51 -5.83 8.83
C ILE A 70 7.50 -4.77 9.30
N GLU A 71 7.22 -3.49 9.05
CA GLU A 71 8.07 -2.38 9.50
C GLU A 71 8.15 -2.32 11.03
N LEU A 72 7.04 -2.54 11.73
CA LEU A 72 7.00 -2.61 13.18
C LEU A 72 7.84 -3.77 13.74
N ALA A 73 7.82 -4.92 13.06
CA ALA A 73 8.52 -6.13 13.50
C ALA A 73 10.04 -6.10 13.24
N GLN A 74 10.48 -5.44 12.17
CA GLN A 74 11.87 -5.50 11.70
C GLN A 74 12.56 -4.14 11.57
N GLY A 75 11.83 -3.06 11.73
CA GLY A 75 12.30 -1.71 11.41
C GLY A 75 12.26 -1.38 9.91
N PRO A 76 12.60 -0.15 9.55
CA PRO A 76 12.64 0.30 8.17
C PRO A 76 13.75 -0.40 7.38
N SER A 77 13.46 -0.80 6.14
CA SER A 77 14.42 -1.50 5.27
C SER A 77 14.28 -1.03 3.81
N THR A 78 15.37 -1.10 3.06
CA THR A 78 15.38 -0.67 1.64
C THR A 78 14.41 -1.48 0.79
N TRP A 79 14.32 -2.79 0.99
CA TRP A 79 13.40 -3.63 0.23
C TRP A 79 11.93 -3.28 0.48
N LEU A 80 11.59 -2.89 1.71
CA LEU A 80 10.23 -2.49 2.07
C LEU A 80 9.88 -1.12 1.44
N TRP A 81 10.85 -0.19 1.35
CA TRP A 81 10.70 1.05 0.57
C TRP A 81 10.43 0.77 -0.91
N LEU A 82 11.16 -0.18 -1.50
CA LEU A 82 10.96 -0.57 -2.90
C LEU A 82 9.58 -1.21 -3.11
N ALA A 83 9.13 -2.08 -2.20
CA ALA A 83 7.81 -2.66 -2.25
C ALA A 83 6.70 -1.60 -2.15
N ALA A 84 6.85 -0.63 -1.24
CA ALA A 84 5.93 0.49 -1.08
C ALA A 84 5.88 1.37 -2.35
N ALA A 85 7.04 1.71 -2.92
CA ALA A 85 7.12 2.49 -4.16
C ALA A 85 6.47 1.74 -5.34
N ALA A 86 6.75 0.45 -5.49
CA ALA A 86 6.15 -0.39 -6.53
C ALA A 86 4.63 -0.48 -6.39
N PHE A 87 4.12 -0.58 -5.15
CA PHE A 87 2.68 -0.52 -4.88
C PHE A 87 2.06 0.80 -5.33
N LEU A 88 2.63 1.94 -4.92
CA LEU A 88 2.10 3.26 -5.27
C LEU A 88 2.10 3.48 -6.80
N LEU A 89 3.19 3.10 -7.47
CA LEU A 89 3.27 3.17 -8.93
C LEU A 89 2.22 2.29 -9.61
N ALA A 90 2.04 1.05 -9.15
CA ALA A 90 1.00 0.16 -9.67
C ALA A 90 -0.40 0.75 -9.51
N ARG A 91 -0.65 1.48 -8.41
CA ARG A 91 -1.94 2.15 -8.14
C ARG A 91 -2.17 3.39 -9.00
N ILE A 92 -1.13 4.04 -9.49
CA ILE A 92 -1.23 5.13 -10.47
C ILE A 92 -1.44 4.57 -11.89
N VAL A 93 -0.73 3.50 -12.23
CA VAL A 93 -0.78 2.87 -13.57
C VAL A 93 -2.12 2.20 -13.84
N HIS A 94 -2.72 1.55 -12.84
CA HIS A 94 -3.98 0.81 -13.00
C HIS A 94 -5.15 1.66 -13.55
N PRO A 95 -5.46 2.85 -13.01
CA PRO A 95 -6.55 3.69 -13.53
C PRO A 95 -6.30 4.22 -14.95
N LEU A 96 -5.04 4.39 -15.37
CA LEU A 96 -4.71 4.75 -16.75
C LEU A 96 -5.14 3.64 -17.72
N GLY A 97 -5.04 2.39 -17.30
CA GLY A 97 -5.56 1.25 -18.05
C GLY A 97 -7.08 1.22 -18.14
N MET A 98 -7.77 1.71 -17.14
CA MET A 98 -9.23 1.88 -17.15
C MET A 98 -9.68 3.02 -18.08
N ASP A 99 -8.77 3.95 -18.42
CA ASP A 99 -8.96 5.01 -19.39
C ASP A 99 -8.62 4.58 -20.84
N GLY A 100 -8.32 3.31 -21.05
CA GLY A 100 -8.05 2.75 -22.38
C GLY A 100 -6.58 2.56 -22.75
N VAL A 101 -5.64 2.88 -21.85
CA VAL A 101 -4.21 2.64 -22.11
C VAL A 101 -3.94 1.14 -22.01
N ARG A 102 -3.55 0.55 -23.15
CA ARG A 102 -3.37 -0.90 -23.30
C ARG A 102 -2.36 -1.44 -22.25
N TYR A 103 -2.70 -2.57 -21.66
CA TYR A 103 -1.91 -3.30 -20.66
C TYR A 103 -1.75 -2.63 -19.28
N CYS A 104 -1.94 -1.32 -19.11
CA CYS A 104 -1.76 -0.64 -17.82
C CYS A 104 -2.64 -1.22 -16.70
N ARG A 105 -3.90 -1.57 -17.02
CA ARG A 105 -4.78 -2.23 -16.06
C ARG A 105 -4.23 -3.57 -15.59
N MET A 106 -3.79 -4.41 -16.53
CA MET A 106 -3.26 -5.74 -16.23
C MET A 106 -1.97 -5.64 -15.40
N VAL A 107 -1.04 -4.80 -15.82
CA VAL A 107 0.24 -4.57 -15.11
C VAL A 107 0.00 -4.06 -13.71
N GLY A 108 -0.83 -3.03 -13.53
CA GLY A 108 -1.13 -2.47 -12.21
C GLY A 108 -1.80 -3.48 -11.28
N THR A 109 -2.72 -4.31 -11.79
CA THR A 109 -3.36 -5.38 -11.01
C THR A 109 -2.36 -6.47 -10.65
N LEU A 110 -1.60 -6.98 -11.61
CA LEU A 110 -0.65 -8.07 -11.41
C LEU A 110 0.43 -7.70 -10.38
N VAL A 111 1.04 -6.52 -10.54
CA VAL A 111 2.06 -6.03 -9.59
C VAL A 111 1.47 -5.92 -8.18
N THR A 112 0.26 -5.38 -8.03
CA THR A 112 -0.39 -5.28 -6.71
C THR A 112 -0.66 -6.64 -6.09
N MET A 113 -1.17 -7.60 -6.86
CA MET A 113 -1.47 -8.95 -6.36
C MET A 113 -0.20 -9.69 -5.95
N LEU A 114 0.86 -9.59 -6.76
CA LEU A 114 2.16 -10.21 -6.44
C LEU A 114 2.79 -9.59 -5.19
N LEU A 115 2.73 -8.26 -5.04
CA LEU A 115 3.21 -7.58 -3.84
C LEU A 115 2.40 -7.99 -2.60
N MET A 116 1.07 -8.00 -2.70
CA MET A 116 0.22 -8.41 -1.59
C MET A 116 0.49 -9.85 -1.16
N LEU A 117 0.59 -10.77 -2.13
CA LEU A 117 0.89 -12.18 -1.85
C LEU A 117 2.30 -12.34 -1.24
N GLY A 118 3.29 -11.67 -1.81
CA GLY A 118 4.67 -11.73 -1.30
C GLY A 118 4.79 -11.18 0.12
N LEU A 119 4.20 -10.01 0.39
CA LEU A 119 4.17 -9.43 1.74
C LEU A 119 3.39 -10.31 2.72
N ALA A 120 2.28 -10.92 2.29
CA ALA A 120 1.48 -11.81 3.13
C ALA A 120 2.27 -13.08 3.51
N ILE A 121 2.91 -13.74 2.53
CA ILE A 121 3.76 -14.91 2.78
C ILE A 121 4.90 -14.53 3.73
N TYR A 122 5.58 -13.41 3.46
CA TYR A 122 6.67 -12.94 4.31
C TYR A 122 6.21 -12.68 5.75
N ALA A 123 5.08 -11.98 5.93
CA ALA A 123 4.50 -11.71 7.25
C ALA A 123 4.13 -12.99 8.01
N VAL A 124 3.60 -14.01 7.31
CA VAL A 124 3.29 -15.32 7.93
C VAL A 124 4.56 -16.06 8.37
N LEU A 125 5.64 -15.97 7.59
CA LEU A 125 6.89 -16.67 7.89
C LEU A 125 7.75 -15.96 8.95
N LEU A 126 7.53 -14.67 9.17
CA LEU A 126 8.33 -13.85 10.07
C LEU A 126 8.38 -14.37 11.52
N PRO A 127 7.27 -14.79 12.17
CA PRO A 127 7.28 -15.32 13.52
C PRO A 127 8.06 -16.64 13.68
N PHE A 128 8.25 -17.39 12.59
CA PHE A 128 8.95 -18.68 12.60
C PHE A 128 10.47 -18.54 12.40
N GLY A 129 11.01 -17.31 12.47
CA GLY A 129 12.45 -17.06 12.40
C GLY A 129 13.07 -17.17 10.99
N LEU A 130 12.25 -17.22 9.95
CA LEU A 130 12.69 -17.26 8.56
C LEU A 130 13.06 -15.86 7.98
N GLY A 131 13.10 -14.86 8.84
CA GLY A 131 13.52 -13.49 8.50
C GLY A 131 14.37 -12.91 9.62
N HIS A 132 15.67 -12.92 9.49
CA HIS A 132 16.71 -12.27 10.29
C HIS A 132 16.85 -12.70 11.76
N ALA A 133 18.09 -13.02 12.15
CA ALA A 133 18.52 -13.20 13.53
C ALA A 133 18.11 -11.96 14.36
N ARG A 134 17.36 -12.19 15.43
CA ARG A 134 17.19 -11.18 16.48
C ARG A 134 18.57 -10.69 16.89
N PRO A 135 18.83 -9.36 16.97
CA PRO A 135 20.01 -8.92 17.66
C PRO A 135 19.93 -9.52 19.08
N SER A 136 20.93 -10.31 19.42
CA SER A 136 21.10 -10.86 20.76
C SER A 136 20.94 -9.69 21.71
N SER A 137 19.96 -9.74 22.61
CA SER A 137 19.89 -8.84 23.77
C SER A 137 21.22 -8.97 24.48
N ALA A 138 22.06 -7.93 24.37
CA ALA A 138 23.29 -7.87 25.15
C ALA A 138 22.91 -8.09 26.63
N PRO A 139 23.64 -8.93 27.39
CA PRO A 139 23.38 -9.08 28.80
C PRO A 139 23.44 -7.69 29.43
N ILE A 140 22.42 -7.35 30.25
CA ILE A 140 22.46 -6.17 31.08
C ILE A 140 23.61 -6.38 32.06
N GLU A 141 24.75 -5.77 31.78
CA GLU A 141 25.88 -5.73 32.69
C GLU A 141 25.45 -4.89 33.90
N LEU A 142 25.03 -5.58 34.97
CA LEU A 142 24.75 -4.91 36.26
C LEU A 142 26.05 -4.32 36.73
N ALA A 143 26.13 -2.99 36.75
CA ALA A 143 27.24 -2.27 37.34
C ALA A 143 27.49 -2.79 38.76
N PRO A 144 28.75 -3.08 39.17
CA PRO A 144 29.05 -3.53 40.51
C PRO A 144 28.62 -2.43 41.50
N SER A 145 27.84 -2.86 42.51
CA SER A 145 27.45 -2.01 43.62
C SER A 145 28.71 -1.49 44.32
N GLN A 146 28.97 -0.18 44.26
CA GLN A 146 30.00 0.46 45.04
C GLN A 146 29.57 0.39 46.51
N GLY A 147 30.22 -0.46 47.31
CA GLY A 147 30.13 -0.50 48.77
C GLY A 147 30.92 0.62 49.40
#